data_7334c4599e584cf223fc4d7aaa040158
#
_entry.id   7334c4599e584cf223fc4d7aaa040158
#
_cell.length_a   1.000
_cell.length_b   1.000
_cell.length_c   1.000
_cell.angle_alpha   90.00
_cell.angle_beta   90.00
_cell.angle_gamma   90.00
#
_symmetry.space_group_name_H-M   'P 1'
#
loop_
_entity.id
_entity.type
_entity.pdbx_description
1 polymer ?
#
loop_
_entity_poly.entity_id
_entity_poly.type
_entity_poly.pdbx_seq_one_letter_code
_entity_poly.pdbx_strand_id
1 'polypeptide(L)'
;MRGRDPNQILIEDGADAVRAALIDSKPYVPETSIGTRLGTVGLNTDRSGVSLADFWAYMPAHNYIFAPSRETWPASSVDARIQPVSTGGKKPVPASAWLDQHKPVEQMTWAPGMPMLIRNRLISEGGWIERDGVSCFNLYRSPTIEPGNAAQATRWLDHARRLFGDDADHVLMWFAHRVQRPAEKINHALVLGGLQGIGKDTLLEPVKYAVGPWNFHEVSPQHVLGRFNGFLKSVILRVNEARDLGDVNRYQFYDHMKAYTAAPPDVLRVDEKHLREHYVLNCVGVVITTNYKADGIYLPADDRRHLVAWSDRSKDDFDAAYWTTLWTWFRNGGDRHVAAYLAGLDLSSFDPKAPPPKTAAFWDIVDANRAPEDSELADALDELANPDATTLTLVAIHTKDSGFHDWVKDRKNRRALPHRFEQCGYVPVRNDTANDGLWRINGRRQVIYAKDSLSVADRIRAARELTNR
;
A
#
# COMPACT_ATOMS: atom_id res chain seq x y z
N MET A 1 -13.37 43.43 0.76
CA MET A 1 -12.40 43.39 1.87
C MET A 1 -11.43 42.24 1.53
N ARG A 2 -10.11 42.52 1.46
CA ARG A 2 -9.12 41.45 1.32
C ARG A 2 -9.14 40.63 2.60
N GLY A 3 -9.39 39.32 2.53
CA GLY A 3 -9.40 38.45 3.69
C GLY A 3 -8.02 38.48 4.38
N ARG A 4 -8.02 38.59 5.71
CA ARG A 4 -6.82 38.44 6.51
C ARG A 4 -6.33 36.99 6.47
N ASP A 5 -5.03 36.79 6.55
CA ASP A 5 -4.43 35.46 6.67
C ASP A 5 -4.90 34.80 7.98
N PRO A 6 -5.32 33.51 7.96
CA PRO A 6 -5.72 32.77 9.17
C PRO A 6 -4.68 32.81 10.30
N ASN A 7 -3.37 32.80 9.97
CA ASN A 7 -2.31 32.94 10.96
C ASN A 7 -2.26 34.31 11.60
N GLN A 8 -2.57 35.36 10.85
CA GLN A 8 -2.66 36.71 11.37
C GLN A 8 -3.85 36.86 12.31
N ILE A 9 -5.00 36.30 11.97
CA ILE A 9 -6.20 36.27 12.83
C ILE A 9 -5.91 35.47 14.11
N LEU A 10 -5.18 34.35 14.03
CA LEU A 10 -4.81 33.55 15.20
C LEU A 10 -3.92 34.32 16.19
N ILE A 11 -3.00 35.13 15.69
CA ILE A 11 -2.04 35.92 16.50
C ILE A 11 -2.72 37.15 17.11
N GLU A 12 -3.59 37.83 16.35
CA GLU A 12 -4.20 39.07 16.76
C GLU A 12 -5.53 38.91 17.56
N ASP A 13 -6.36 37.93 17.16
CA ASP A 13 -7.75 37.80 17.63
C ASP A 13 -8.05 36.46 18.32
N GLY A 14 -7.11 35.50 18.32
CA GLY A 14 -7.20 34.22 19.00
C GLY A 14 -7.95 33.10 18.22
N ALA A 15 -7.93 31.88 18.80
CA ALA A 15 -8.44 30.67 18.14
C ALA A 15 -9.94 30.68 17.81
N ASP A 16 -10.76 31.36 18.62
CA ASP A 16 -12.22 31.44 18.40
C ASP A 16 -12.56 32.35 17.22
N ALA A 17 -11.79 33.42 16.99
CA ALA A 17 -11.92 34.25 15.81
C ALA A 17 -11.56 33.53 14.50
N VAL A 18 -10.57 32.66 14.55
CA VAL A 18 -10.23 31.77 13.41
C VAL A 18 -11.37 30.79 13.12
N ARG A 19 -11.96 30.18 14.16
CA ARG A 19 -13.13 29.30 14.00
C ARG A 19 -14.33 30.02 13.40
N ALA A 20 -14.64 31.22 13.87
CA ALA A 20 -15.71 32.04 13.33
C ALA A 20 -15.47 32.43 11.87
N ALA A 21 -14.24 32.81 11.52
CA ALA A 21 -13.86 33.14 10.15
C ALA A 21 -13.90 31.91 9.20
N LEU A 22 -13.63 30.71 9.70
CA LEU A 22 -13.73 29.44 8.94
C LEU A 22 -15.21 29.05 8.74
N ILE A 23 -16.07 29.26 9.73
CA ILE A 23 -17.52 28.96 9.63
C ILE A 23 -18.21 29.92 8.65
N ASP A 24 -17.79 31.19 8.62
CA ASP A 24 -18.32 32.22 7.71
C ASP A 24 -17.65 32.22 6.33
N SER A 25 -16.58 31.41 6.14
CA SER A 25 -15.94 31.24 4.84
C SER A 25 -16.87 30.44 3.92
N LYS A 26 -17.39 31.11 2.89
CA LYS A 26 -18.02 30.38 1.77
C LYS A 26 -17.06 29.34 1.25
N PRO A 27 -17.53 28.12 0.88
CA PRO A 27 -16.67 27.13 0.23
C PRO A 27 -15.91 27.82 -0.89
N TYR A 28 -14.59 27.63 -0.92
CA TYR A 28 -13.76 28.09 -2.04
C TYR A 28 -14.29 27.43 -3.31
N VAL A 29 -15.08 28.17 -4.07
CA VAL A 29 -15.34 27.85 -5.46
C VAL A 29 -14.09 28.36 -6.18
N PRO A 30 -13.26 27.50 -6.81
CA PRO A 30 -12.15 27.98 -7.60
C PRO A 30 -12.74 28.93 -8.63
N GLU A 31 -12.34 30.19 -8.59
CA GLU A 31 -12.63 31.10 -9.67
C GLU A 31 -12.06 30.52 -10.96
N THR A 32 -12.91 29.99 -11.79
CA THR A 32 -12.64 29.66 -13.20
C THR A 32 -12.51 30.94 -14.04
N SER A 33 -11.99 32.00 -13.46
CA SER A 33 -11.71 33.25 -14.13
C SER A 33 -10.38 33.83 -13.66
N ILE A 34 -9.29 33.33 -14.22
CA ILE A 34 -8.16 34.20 -14.46
C ILE A 34 -8.55 35.04 -15.67
N GLY A 35 -9.31 36.09 -15.39
CA GLY A 35 -9.50 37.21 -16.32
C GLY A 35 -8.23 38.04 -16.38
N THR A 36 -7.16 37.47 -16.89
CA THR A 36 -6.15 38.25 -17.59
C THR A 36 -6.82 38.63 -18.88
N ARG A 37 -6.96 39.95 -19.16
CA ARG A 37 -7.29 40.49 -20.47
C ARG A 37 -6.22 40.08 -21.50
N LEU A 38 -6.19 38.80 -21.80
CA LEU A 38 -5.69 38.30 -23.09
C LEU A 38 -6.88 38.50 -24.05
N GLY A 39 -6.64 39.23 -25.14
CA GLY A 39 -7.65 39.47 -26.16
C GLY A 39 -8.42 38.20 -26.43
N THR A 40 -9.72 38.33 -26.63
CA THR A 40 -10.67 37.25 -26.92
C THR A 40 -10.11 36.33 -28.01
N VAL A 41 -9.29 35.34 -27.58
CA VAL A 41 -9.05 34.14 -28.36
C VAL A 41 -10.38 33.41 -28.32
N GLY A 42 -11.13 33.46 -29.43
CA GLY A 42 -12.36 32.68 -29.54
C GLY A 42 -12.03 31.24 -29.21
N LEU A 43 -12.51 30.76 -28.04
CA LEU A 43 -12.46 29.35 -27.69
C LEU A 43 -13.31 28.61 -28.72
N ASN A 44 -12.67 28.15 -29.78
CA ASN A 44 -13.28 27.32 -30.80
C ASN A 44 -13.52 25.95 -30.14
N THR A 45 -14.67 25.79 -29.53
CA THR A 45 -15.15 24.46 -29.08
C THR A 45 -15.54 23.72 -30.37
N ASP A 46 -14.66 22.82 -30.82
CA ASP A 46 -15.03 21.84 -31.80
C ASP A 46 -16.19 20.99 -31.23
N ARG A 47 -17.09 20.51 -32.11
CA ARG A 47 -18.23 19.62 -31.74
C ARG A 47 -17.82 18.31 -31.05
N SER A 48 -16.53 18.09 -30.82
CA SER A 48 -15.89 16.92 -30.25
C SER A 48 -15.74 16.94 -28.71
N GLY A 49 -16.02 18.05 -28.05
CA GLY A 49 -15.80 18.15 -26.60
C GLY A 49 -14.32 18.20 -26.16
N VAL A 50 -13.36 18.35 -27.09
CA VAL A 50 -11.92 18.51 -26.80
C VAL A 50 -11.48 19.91 -27.16
N SER A 51 -10.86 20.61 -26.23
CA SER A 51 -10.42 22.01 -26.39
C SER A 51 -8.95 22.21 -26.06
N LEU A 52 -8.36 23.30 -26.53
CA LEU A 52 -6.99 23.69 -26.17
C LEU A 52 -6.80 23.84 -24.66
N ALA A 53 -7.86 24.21 -23.93
CA ALA A 53 -7.85 24.38 -22.49
C ALA A 53 -7.56 23.06 -21.75
N ASP A 54 -7.90 21.92 -22.36
CA ASP A 54 -7.77 20.60 -21.77
C ASP A 54 -6.34 20.05 -21.78
N PHE A 55 -5.39 20.72 -22.45
CA PHE A 55 -4.03 20.23 -22.62
C PHE A 55 -2.99 21.00 -21.82
N TRP A 56 -1.92 20.28 -21.43
CA TRP A 56 -0.70 20.81 -20.83
C TRP A 56 0.51 20.19 -21.51
N ALA A 57 1.53 21.00 -21.83
CA ALA A 57 2.74 20.53 -22.49
C ALA A 57 3.70 19.90 -21.46
N TYR A 58 3.89 18.58 -21.54
CA TYR A 58 4.88 17.88 -20.73
C TYR A 58 6.24 17.94 -21.42
N MET A 59 7.05 18.91 -21.01
CA MET A 59 8.29 19.28 -21.68
C MET A 59 9.35 18.16 -21.74
N PRO A 60 9.54 17.32 -20.69
CA PRO A 60 10.58 16.29 -20.71
C PRO A 60 10.42 15.22 -21.78
N ALA A 61 9.20 14.95 -22.24
CA ALA A 61 8.90 13.98 -23.31
C ALA A 61 8.34 14.64 -24.56
N HIS A 62 8.10 15.97 -24.53
CA HIS A 62 7.44 16.74 -25.58
C HIS A 62 6.11 16.11 -26.02
N ASN A 63 5.34 15.69 -25.05
CA ASN A 63 3.98 15.18 -25.16
C ASN A 63 3.01 16.12 -24.44
N TYR A 64 1.72 15.95 -24.69
CA TYR A 64 0.67 16.84 -24.16
C TYR A 64 -0.28 16.05 -23.28
N ILE A 65 -0.38 16.41 -22.01
CA ILE A 65 -1.28 15.76 -21.07
C ILE A 65 -2.71 16.25 -21.33
N PHE A 66 -3.59 15.33 -21.69
CA PHE A 66 -5.03 15.59 -21.78
C PHE A 66 -5.64 15.50 -20.39
N ALA A 67 -5.95 16.65 -19.80
CA ALA A 67 -6.36 16.77 -18.41
C ALA A 67 -7.60 15.92 -18.03
N PRO A 68 -8.62 15.71 -18.88
CA PRO A 68 -9.76 14.88 -18.52
C PRO A 68 -9.43 13.41 -18.25
N SER A 69 -8.58 12.76 -19.10
CA SER A 69 -8.19 11.35 -18.92
C SER A 69 -6.85 11.15 -18.23
N ARG A 70 -6.02 12.19 -18.14
CA ARG A 70 -4.61 12.14 -17.66
C ARG A 70 -3.67 11.38 -18.59
N GLU A 71 -4.09 11.08 -19.80
CA GLU A 71 -3.27 10.46 -20.84
C GLU A 71 -2.37 11.48 -21.55
N THR A 72 -1.28 11.00 -22.13
CA THR A 72 -0.36 11.82 -22.92
C THR A 72 -0.59 11.61 -24.41
N TRP A 73 -0.68 12.70 -25.15
CA TRP A 73 -0.87 12.71 -26.61
C TRP A 73 0.39 13.27 -27.29
N PRO A 74 0.81 12.73 -28.44
CA PRO A 74 1.88 13.34 -29.23
C PRO A 74 1.41 14.66 -29.88
N ALA A 75 2.34 15.56 -30.23
CA ALA A 75 2.07 16.85 -30.85
C ALA A 75 1.19 16.71 -32.11
N SER A 76 1.48 15.71 -32.94
CA SER A 76 0.71 15.46 -34.18
C SER A 76 -0.77 15.16 -33.91
N SER A 77 -1.10 14.49 -32.79
CA SER A 77 -2.49 14.20 -32.43
C SER A 77 -3.21 15.45 -31.91
N VAL A 78 -2.50 16.29 -31.13
CA VAL A 78 -3.04 17.58 -30.66
C VAL A 78 -3.31 18.50 -31.83
N ASP A 79 -2.34 18.68 -32.74
CA ASP A 79 -2.46 19.55 -33.89
C ASP A 79 -3.50 19.08 -34.95
N ALA A 80 -3.70 17.75 -35.05
CA ALA A 80 -4.77 17.19 -35.86
C ALA A 80 -6.16 17.42 -35.28
N ARG A 81 -6.25 17.57 -33.95
CA ARG A 81 -7.52 17.68 -33.22
C ARG A 81 -7.92 19.12 -32.93
N ILE A 82 -6.95 19.99 -32.66
CA ILE A 82 -7.14 21.40 -32.30
C ILE A 82 -6.67 22.29 -33.47
N GLN A 83 -7.52 23.21 -33.90
CA GLN A 83 -7.14 24.15 -34.94
C GLN A 83 -5.97 25.05 -34.50
N PRO A 84 -5.14 25.52 -35.45
CA PRO A 84 -4.09 26.47 -35.15
C PRO A 84 -4.61 27.73 -34.46
N VAL A 85 -3.86 28.22 -33.47
CA VAL A 85 -4.25 29.34 -32.61
C VAL A 85 -3.84 30.67 -33.24
N SER A 86 -4.77 31.59 -33.36
CA SER A 86 -4.48 32.96 -33.84
C SER A 86 -3.95 33.80 -32.66
N THR A 87 -2.69 34.25 -32.76
CA THR A 87 -2.00 35.04 -31.74
C THR A 87 -1.88 36.54 -32.12
N GLY A 88 -2.66 37.01 -33.12
CA GLY A 88 -2.55 38.38 -33.63
C GLY A 88 -1.38 38.59 -34.64
N GLY A 89 -0.57 37.57 -34.86
CA GLY A 89 0.47 37.54 -35.89
C GLY A 89 -0.08 37.27 -37.31
N LYS A 90 0.80 37.36 -38.32
CA LYS A 90 0.43 37.13 -39.73
C LYS A 90 0.01 35.68 -40.03
N LYS A 91 0.42 34.71 -39.23
CA LYS A 91 0.09 33.29 -39.41
C LYS A 91 -0.35 32.67 -38.06
N PRO A 92 -1.39 31.81 -38.05
CA PRO A 92 -1.75 31.02 -36.87
C PRO A 92 -0.62 30.08 -36.50
N VAL A 93 -0.51 29.75 -35.18
CA VAL A 93 0.51 28.87 -34.61
C VAL A 93 -0.11 27.50 -34.35
N PRO A 94 0.58 26.38 -34.61
CA PRO A 94 0.08 25.06 -34.20
C PRO A 94 -0.32 25.03 -32.70
N ALA A 95 -1.35 24.26 -32.38
CA ALA A 95 -1.83 24.17 -31.02
C ALA A 95 -0.75 23.65 -30.05
N SER A 96 0.04 22.66 -30.46
CA SER A 96 1.19 22.14 -29.74
C SER A 96 2.21 23.22 -29.39
N ALA A 97 2.63 24.03 -30.39
CA ALA A 97 3.59 25.11 -30.20
C ALA A 97 3.06 26.23 -29.30
N TRP A 98 1.75 26.50 -29.34
CA TRP A 98 1.11 27.41 -28.39
C TRP A 98 1.14 26.89 -26.98
N LEU A 99 0.86 25.59 -26.77
CA LEU A 99 0.88 24.93 -25.46
C LEU A 99 2.28 24.92 -24.84
N ASP A 100 3.33 24.68 -25.64
CA ASP A 100 4.73 24.73 -25.19
C ASP A 100 5.09 26.09 -24.56
N GLN A 101 4.55 27.17 -25.10
CA GLN A 101 4.82 28.52 -24.62
C GLN A 101 3.95 28.97 -23.45
N HIS A 102 2.70 28.48 -23.38
CA HIS A 102 1.70 29.03 -22.44
C HIS A 102 1.29 28.08 -21.32
N LYS A 103 1.46 26.77 -21.52
CA LYS A 103 1.07 25.74 -20.55
C LYS A 103 2.16 24.66 -20.36
N PRO A 104 3.45 25.02 -20.23
CA PRO A 104 4.49 24.04 -19.99
C PRO A 104 4.38 23.47 -18.56
N VAL A 105 4.74 22.20 -18.42
CA VAL A 105 5.01 21.54 -17.14
C VAL A 105 6.31 20.75 -17.24
N GLU A 106 7.17 20.91 -16.25
CA GLU A 106 8.50 20.32 -16.21
C GLU A 106 8.47 18.90 -15.69
N GLN A 107 7.39 18.54 -15.00
CA GLN A 107 7.26 17.22 -14.39
C GLN A 107 5.79 16.79 -14.32
N MET A 108 5.56 15.49 -14.16
CA MET A 108 4.27 14.93 -13.75
C MET A 108 4.47 14.05 -12.53
N THR A 109 3.46 13.99 -11.67
CA THR A 109 3.40 13.14 -10.47
C THR A 109 1.98 12.71 -10.19
N TRP A 110 1.81 11.85 -9.20
CA TRP A 110 0.50 11.50 -8.66
C TRP A 110 0.53 11.77 -7.14
N ALA A 111 -0.20 12.79 -6.69
CA ALA A 111 -0.16 13.31 -5.34
C ALA A 111 -1.58 13.65 -4.85
N PRO A 112 -2.25 12.75 -4.09
CA PRO A 112 -3.57 13.03 -3.53
C PRO A 112 -3.59 14.29 -2.67
N GLY A 113 -4.71 15.02 -2.71
CA GLY A 113 -4.88 16.25 -1.93
C GLY A 113 -4.17 17.48 -2.50
N MET A 114 -3.28 17.31 -3.50
CA MET A 114 -2.61 18.43 -4.17
C MET A 114 -3.43 18.92 -5.37
N PRO A 115 -3.31 20.21 -5.75
CA PRO A 115 -3.99 20.75 -6.94
C PRO A 115 -3.48 20.07 -8.22
N MET A 116 -4.27 20.16 -9.31
CA MET A 116 -3.91 19.61 -10.63
C MET A 116 -2.58 20.18 -11.15
N LEU A 117 -2.31 21.45 -10.90
CA LEU A 117 -1.05 22.10 -11.22
C LEU A 117 -0.34 22.50 -9.92
N ILE A 118 0.73 21.79 -9.59
CA ILE A 118 1.57 22.05 -8.43
C ILE A 118 2.65 23.03 -8.89
N ARG A 119 2.64 24.24 -8.34
CA ARG A 119 3.57 25.31 -8.72
C ARG A 119 4.76 25.38 -7.79
N ASN A 120 5.91 25.81 -8.32
CA ASN A 120 7.15 26.05 -7.60
C ASN A 120 7.70 24.81 -6.88
N ARG A 121 7.31 23.60 -7.32
CA ARG A 121 7.78 22.34 -6.73
C ARG A 121 7.98 21.27 -7.80
N LEU A 122 9.05 20.50 -7.59
CA LEU A 122 9.33 19.26 -8.30
C LEU A 122 9.48 18.13 -7.28
N ILE A 123 9.30 16.88 -7.71
CA ILE A 123 9.47 15.72 -6.84
C ILE A 123 10.67 14.88 -7.31
N SER A 124 11.47 14.38 -6.36
CA SER A 124 12.60 13.48 -6.59
C SER A 124 12.61 12.34 -5.58
N GLU A 125 13.64 11.52 -5.57
CA GLU A 125 13.84 10.44 -4.59
C GLU A 125 13.79 10.92 -3.14
N GLY A 126 14.27 12.13 -2.87
CA GLY A 126 14.27 12.75 -1.52
C GLY A 126 12.97 13.49 -1.17
N GLY A 127 11.94 13.47 -2.01
CA GLY A 127 10.69 14.21 -1.80
C GLY A 127 10.61 15.50 -2.63
N TRP A 128 9.89 16.49 -2.10
CA TRP A 128 9.67 17.76 -2.79
C TRP A 128 10.93 18.65 -2.81
N ILE A 129 11.21 19.21 -3.99
CA ILE A 129 12.21 20.24 -4.21
C ILE A 129 11.49 21.54 -4.55
N GLU A 130 11.75 22.61 -3.81
CA GLU A 130 11.20 23.93 -4.10
C GLU A 130 12.06 24.63 -5.15
N ARG A 131 11.42 25.12 -6.22
CA ARG A 131 12.06 25.88 -7.29
C ARG A 131 11.05 26.81 -7.95
N ASP A 132 11.31 28.09 -7.92
CA ASP A 132 10.45 29.10 -8.52
C ASP A 132 10.32 28.94 -10.04
N GLY A 133 9.13 29.20 -10.55
CA GLY A 133 8.81 29.21 -11.98
C GLY A 133 8.59 27.84 -12.62
N VAL A 134 8.79 26.74 -11.89
CA VAL A 134 8.49 25.38 -12.40
C VAL A 134 7.07 24.94 -12.06
N SER A 135 6.55 24.00 -12.83
CA SER A 135 5.23 23.41 -12.61
C SER A 135 5.29 21.89 -12.74
N CYS A 136 4.61 21.19 -11.83
CA CYS A 136 4.42 19.75 -11.89
C CYS A 136 2.94 19.43 -12.10
N PHE A 137 2.61 18.63 -13.11
CA PHE A 137 1.24 18.21 -13.37
C PHE A 137 0.86 17.04 -12.46
N ASN A 138 -0.24 17.19 -11.73
CA ASN A 138 -0.75 16.15 -10.84
C ASN A 138 -1.76 15.26 -11.58
N LEU A 139 -1.42 13.99 -11.72
CA LEU A 139 -2.27 12.98 -12.35
C LEU A 139 -3.44 12.53 -11.46
N TYR A 140 -3.40 12.83 -10.14
CA TYR A 140 -4.48 12.49 -9.22
C TYR A 140 -5.79 13.19 -9.62
N ARG A 141 -6.88 12.46 -9.51
CA ARG A 141 -8.25 12.99 -9.64
C ARG A 141 -9.02 12.69 -8.36
N SER A 142 -9.56 13.72 -7.73
CA SER A 142 -10.44 13.55 -6.58
C SER A 142 -11.69 12.74 -6.99
N PRO A 143 -12.22 11.91 -6.09
CA PRO A 143 -13.49 11.23 -6.34
C PRO A 143 -14.62 12.27 -6.45
N THR A 144 -15.55 12.00 -7.36
CA THR A 144 -16.81 12.76 -7.45
C THR A 144 -17.90 11.89 -6.83
N ILE A 145 -18.29 12.21 -5.58
CA ILE A 145 -19.25 11.42 -4.82
C ILE A 145 -20.54 12.19 -4.68
N GLU A 146 -21.66 11.54 -5.02
CA GLU A 146 -22.96 12.11 -4.75
C GLU A 146 -23.28 12.03 -3.24
N PRO A 147 -24.01 13.01 -2.68
CA PRO A 147 -24.36 13.00 -1.27
C PRO A 147 -25.10 11.73 -0.83
N GLY A 148 -24.70 11.17 0.31
CA GLY A 148 -25.32 10.00 0.94
C GLY A 148 -25.66 10.27 2.40
N ASN A 149 -26.33 9.32 3.05
CA ASN A 149 -26.65 9.38 4.47
C ASN A 149 -25.88 8.27 5.22
N ALA A 150 -24.90 8.64 6.04
CA ALA A 150 -24.06 7.72 6.82
C ALA A 150 -24.89 6.75 7.69
N ALA A 151 -26.01 7.19 8.26
CA ALA A 151 -26.88 6.33 9.08
C ALA A 151 -27.51 5.18 8.29
N GLN A 152 -27.55 5.25 6.97
CA GLN A 152 -28.08 4.21 6.12
C GLN A 152 -27.03 3.20 5.63
N ALA A 153 -25.78 3.28 6.09
CA ALA A 153 -24.71 2.33 5.75
C ALA A 153 -24.82 0.97 6.46
N THR A 154 -25.79 0.78 7.33
CA THR A 154 -25.94 -0.37 8.24
C THR A 154 -25.81 -1.73 7.55
N ARG A 155 -26.40 -1.91 6.37
CA ARG A 155 -26.33 -3.19 5.63
C ARG A 155 -24.90 -3.59 5.25
N TRP A 156 -24.08 -2.63 4.87
CA TRP A 156 -22.69 -2.85 4.55
C TRP A 156 -21.85 -3.07 5.82
N LEU A 157 -22.13 -2.33 6.88
CA LEU A 157 -21.49 -2.53 8.19
C LEU A 157 -21.80 -3.91 8.75
N ASP A 158 -23.05 -4.38 8.64
CA ASP A 158 -23.46 -5.72 9.06
C ASP A 158 -22.74 -6.79 8.21
N HIS A 159 -22.57 -6.53 6.91
CA HIS A 159 -21.79 -7.43 6.06
C HIS A 159 -20.33 -7.50 6.49
N ALA A 160 -19.68 -6.37 6.77
CA ALA A 160 -18.30 -6.32 7.26
C ALA A 160 -18.14 -7.10 8.58
N ARG A 161 -19.04 -6.87 9.55
CA ARG A 161 -19.04 -7.58 10.84
C ARG A 161 -19.34 -9.06 10.71
N ARG A 162 -20.22 -9.42 9.79
CA ARG A 162 -20.54 -10.83 9.49
C ARG A 162 -19.34 -11.57 8.91
N LEU A 163 -18.50 -10.90 8.11
CA LEU A 163 -17.29 -11.46 7.56
C LEU A 163 -16.17 -11.58 8.61
N PHE A 164 -15.89 -10.50 9.32
CA PHE A 164 -14.63 -10.38 10.08
C PHE A 164 -14.82 -10.20 11.60
N GLY A 165 -16.06 -10.28 12.11
CA GLY A 165 -16.32 -10.20 13.57
C GLY A 165 -15.67 -8.96 14.19
N ASP A 166 -14.87 -9.16 15.22
CA ASP A 166 -14.20 -8.10 15.98
C ASP A 166 -13.13 -7.36 15.16
N ASP A 167 -12.54 -8.01 14.15
CA ASP A 167 -11.53 -7.39 13.28
C ASP A 167 -12.15 -6.36 12.30
N ALA A 168 -13.49 -6.39 12.13
CA ALA A 168 -14.20 -5.51 11.20
C ALA A 168 -13.99 -4.02 11.52
N ASP A 169 -13.94 -3.63 12.78
CA ASP A 169 -13.79 -2.22 13.17
C ASP A 169 -12.44 -1.65 12.71
N HIS A 170 -11.36 -2.41 12.83
CA HIS A 170 -10.05 -1.98 12.29
C HIS A 170 -10.08 -1.88 10.76
N VAL A 171 -10.70 -2.83 10.07
CA VAL A 171 -10.87 -2.82 8.60
C VAL A 171 -11.66 -1.57 8.17
N LEU A 172 -12.73 -1.23 8.88
CA LEU A 172 -13.55 -0.04 8.60
C LEU A 172 -12.79 1.26 8.84
N MET A 173 -12.02 1.37 9.93
CA MET A 173 -11.16 2.54 10.20
C MET A 173 -10.07 2.70 9.14
N TRP A 174 -9.48 1.59 8.69
CA TRP A 174 -8.49 1.60 7.62
C TRP A 174 -9.10 2.13 6.30
N PHE A 175 -10.30 1.67 5.90
CA PHE A 175 -10.98 2.20 4.72
C PHE A 175 -11.36 3.67 4.88
N ALA A 176 -11.87 4.06 6.04
CA ALA A 176 -12.21 5.45 6.33
C ALA A 176 -10.99 6.37 6.23
N HIS A 177 -9.83 5.92 6.73
CA HIS A 177 -8.58 6.67 6.59
C HIS A 177 -8.19 6.85 5.12
N ARG A 178 -8.35 5.83 4.27
CA ARG A 178 -8.07 5.97 2.83
C ARG A 178 -8.99 6.97 2.13
N VAL A 179 -10.25 7.05 2.57
CA VAL A 179 -11.24 8.03 2.04
C VAL A 179 -10.93 9.43 2.53
N GLN A 180 -10.70 9.61 3.83
CA GLN A 180 -10.51 10.92 4.46
C GLN A 180 -9.12 11.51 4.22
N ARG A 181 -8.08 10.67 4.21
CA ARG A 181 -6.66 11.07 4.20
C ARG A 181 -5.87 10.31 3.14
N PRO A 182 -6.24 10.41 1.85
CA PRO A 182 -5.62 9.63 0.78
C PRO A 182 -4.13 9.93 0.57
N ALA A 183 -3.65 11.11 1.02
CA ALA A 183 -2.25 11.51 0.94
C ALA A 183 -1.37 10.92 2.06
N GLU A 184 -1.96 10.44 3.15
CA GLU A 184 -1.21 9.89 4.27
C GLU A 184 -0.94 8.40 4.08
N LYS A 185 0.25 7.95 4.45
CA LYS A 185 0.62 6.53 4.42
C LYS A 185 0.09 5.81 5.65
N ILE A 186 -0.60 4.68 5.42
CA ILE A 186 -0.80 3.66 6.46
C ILE A 186 0.36 2.67 6.36
N ASN A 187 1.04 2.38 7.49
CA ASN A 187 2.22 1.52 7.52
C ASN A 187 1.90 0.02 7.65
N HIS A 188 0.68 -0.36 7.27
CA HIS A 188 0.30 -1.76 7.16
C HIS A 188 -0.75 -1.99 6.07
N ALA A 189 -0.70 -3.18 5.51
CA ALA A 189 -1.69 -3.69 4.56
C ALA A 189 -2.82 -4.41 5.29
N LEU A 190 -3.99 -4.50 4.66
CA LEU A 190 -5.05 -5.42 5.06
C LEU A 190 -4.90 -6.74 4.28
N VAL A 191 -4.96 -7.85 5.00
CA VAL A 191 -5.15 -9.19 4.43
C VAL A 191 -6.56 -9.63 4.74
N LEU A 192 -7.42 -9.67 3.72
CA LEU A 192 -8.81 -10.08 3.83
C LEU A 192 -8.95 -11.53 3.34
N GLY A 193 -9.01 -12.45 4.28
CA GLY A 193 -9.03 -13.89 4.02
C GLY A 193 -10.39 -14.55 4.23
N GLY A 194 -10.54 -15.76 3.72
CA GLY A 194 -11.74 -16.59 3.87
C GLY A 194 -12.17 -17.28 2.57
N LEU A 195 -13.09 -18.19 2.65
CA LEU A 195 -13.54 -19.01 1.52
C LEU A 195 -14.04 -18.17 0.33
N GLN A 196 -14.06 -18.77 -0.85
CA GLN A 196 -14.60 -18.15 -2.05
C GLN A 196 -16.12 -17.99 -1.93
N GLY A 197 -16.67 -16.87 -2.46
CA GLY A 197 -18.12 -16.63 -2.54
C GLY A 197 -18.76 -16.06 -1.27
N ILE A 198 -17.99 -15.71 -0.24
CA ILE A 198 -18.50 -15.10 1.01
C ILE A 198 -18.72 -13.59 0.92
N GLY A 199 -18.31 -12.93 -0.19
CA GLY A 199 -18.56 -11.50 -0.41
C GLY A 199 -17.43 -10.55 -0.04
N LYS A 200 -16.17 -11.01 -0.01
CA LYS A 200 -15.01 -10.13 0.17
C LYS A 200 -14.97 -9.02 -0.89
N ASP A 201 -15.26 -9.36 -2.15
CA ASP A 201 -15.32 -8.39 -3.24
C ASP A 201 -16.47 -7.41 -3.07
N THR A 202 -17.65 -7.92 -2.64
CA THR A 202 -18.82 -7.10 -2.36
C THR A 202 -18.56 -6.06 -1.28
N LEU A 203 -17.72 -6.38 -0.28
CA LEU A 203 -17.30 -5.43 0.73
C LEU A 203 -16.48 -4.27 0.13
N LEU A 204 -15.67 -4.52 -0.90
CA LEU A 204 -14.76 -3.54 -1.49
C LEU A 204 -15.45 -2.62 -2.52
N GLU A 205 -16.58 -3.02 -3.12
CA GLU A 205 -17.26 -2.21 -4.14
C GLU A 205 -17.59 -0.78 -3.70
N PRO A 206 -18.26 -0.53 -2.56
CA PRO A 206 -18.56 0.84 -2.14
C PRO A 206 -17.30 1.61 -1.70
N VAL A 207 -16.25 0.93 -1.26
CA VAL A 207 -14.95 1.55 -0.95
C VAL A 207 -14.29 2.05 -2.24
N LYS A 208 -14.34 1.26 -3.31
CA LYS A 208 -13.88 1.65 -4.65
C LYS A 208 -14.62 2.89 -5.15
N TYR A 209 -15.93 2.94 -4.95
CA TYR A 209 -16.74 4.14 -5.24
C TYR A 209 -16.26 5.34 -4.40
N ALA A 210 -16.05 5.16 -3.09
CA ALA A 210 -15.70 6.24 -2.16
C ALA A 210 -14.33 6.86 -2.43
N VAL A 211 -13.31 6.09 -2.82
CA VAL A 211 -11.99 6.62 -3.19
C VAL A 211 -11.93 7.07 -4.66
N GLY A 212 -12.94 6.78 -5.46
CA GLY A 212 -12.98 6.97 -6.91
C GLY A 212 -12.39 5.76 -7.66
N PRO A 213 -13.11 5.17 -8.63
CA PRO A 213 -12.68 3.95 -9.32
C PRO A 213 -11.30 4.04 -9.98
N TRP A 214 -10.90 5.24 -10.43
CA TRP A 214 -9.58 5.51 -11.01
C TRP A 214 -8.44 5.63 -9.99
N ASN A 215 -8.74 5.62 -8.72
CA ASN A 215 -7.79 5.59 -7.60
C ASN A 215 -7.75 4.23 -6.89
N PHE A 216 -8.44 3.24 -7.43
CA PHE A 216 -8.49 1.87 -6.94
C PHE A 216 -8.01 0.92 -8.04
N HIS A 217 -6.83 0.34 -7.86
CA HIS A 217 -6.29 -0.61 -8.84
C HIS A 217 -6.31 -2.04 -8.29
N GLU A 218 -6.48 -2.98 -9.20
CA GLU A 218 -6.48 -4.41 -8.92
C GLU A 218 -5.41 -5.09 -9.76
N VAL A 219 -4.56 -5.88 -9.11
CA VAL A 219 -3.46 -6.56 -9.76
C VAL A 219 -3.30 -7.99 -9.23
N SER A 220 -2.72 -8.87 -10.04
CA SER A 220 -2.27 -10.18 -9.57
C SER A 220 -0.92 -10.08 -8.87
N PRO A 221 -0.54 -11.04 -8.01
CA PRO A 221 0.79 -11.10 -7.41
C PRO A 221 1.92 -11.11 -8.44
N GLN A 222 1.75 -11.82 -9.56
CA GLN A 222 2.73 -11.86 -10.66
C GLN A 222 2.92 -10.48 -11.30
N HIS A 223 1.84 -9.72 -11.44
CA HIS A 223 1.90 -8.37 -12.00
C HIS A 223 2.66 -7.41 -11.06
N VAL A 224 2.47 -7.54 -9.74
CA VAL A 224 3.22 -6.75 -8.75
C VAL A 224 4.72 -6.96 -8.86
N LEU A 225 5.16 -8.17 -9.15
CA LEU A 225 6.58 -8.52 -9.31
C LEU A 225 7.15 -8.15 -10.68
N GLY A 226 6.30 -7.67 -11.58
CA GLY A 226 6.68 -7.22 -12.91
C GLY A 226 7.45 -5.90 -12.89
N ARG A 227 8.04 -5.57 -14.04
CA ARG A 227 8.81 -4.32 -14.21
C ARG A 227 7.93 -3.08 -14.09
N PHE A 228 6.75 -3.09 -14.75
CA PHE A 228 5.89 -1.92 -14.84
C PHE A 228 4.98 -1.84 -13.63
N ASN A 229 5.03 -0.70 -12.94
CA ASN A 229 4.38 -0.50 -11.65
C ASN A 229 3.45 0.74 -11.61
N GLY A 230 2.87 1.11 -12.75
CA GLY A 230 1.92 2.23 -12.83
C GLY A 230 0.72 2.13 -11.86
N PHE A 231 0.40 0.92 -11.39
CA PHE A 231 -0.61 0.66 -10.36
C PHE A 231 -0.30 1.31 -9.00
N LEU A 232 0.93 1.77 -8.76
CA LEU A 232 1.29 2.50 -7.54
C LEU A 232 0.64 3.89 -7.45
N LYS A 233 0.11 4.40 -8.56
CA LYS A 233 -0.74 5.59 -8.60
C LYS A 233 -2.15 5.27 -8.12
N SER A 234 -2.27 4.80 -6.89
CA SER A 234 -3.51 4.35 -6.26
C SER A 234 -3.66 4.85 -4.84
N VAL A 235 -4.88 5.19 -4.45
CA VAL A 235 -5.24 5.34 -3.03
C VAL A 235 -5.33 3.96 -2.38
N ILE A 236 -5.94 2.99 -3.10
CA ILE A 236 -5.99 1.59 -2.69
C ILE A 236 -5.51 0.72 -3.84
N LEU A 237 -4.52 -0.12 -3.55
CA LEU A 237 -4.04 -1.19 -4.43
C LEU A 237 -4.53 -2.53 -3.85
N ARG A 238 -5.38 -3.22 -4.58
CA ARG A 238 -5.80 -4.57 -4.26
C ARG A 238 -4.92 -5.58 -4.99
N VAL A 239 -4.31 -6.49 -4.25
CA VAL A 239 -3.64 -7.68 -4.80
C VAL A 239 -4.60 -8.85 -4.67
N ASN A 240 -5.07 -9.35 -5.83
CA ASN A 240 -6.09 -10.39 -5.91
C ASN A 240 -5.47 -11.77 -5.84
N GLU A 241 -6.18 -12.68 -5.14
CA GLU A 241 -5.92 -14.13 -5.15
C GLU A 241 -4.45 -14.47 -4.91
N ALA A 242 -3.93 -14.09 -3.72
CA ALA A 242 -2.56 -14.40 -3.33
C ALA A 242 -2.33 -15.92 -3.11
N ARG A 243 -2.90 -16.78 -3.95
CA ARG A 243 -2.66 -18.23 -3.96
C ARG A 243 -1.68 -18.65 -5.03
N ASP A 244 -1.88 -18.14 -6.23
CA ASP A 244 -1.19 -18.67 -7.40
C ASP A 244 0.04 -17.82 -7.71
N LEU A 245 0.94 -17.77 -6.73
CA LEU A 245 2.27 -17.24 -6.98
C LEU A 245 3.05 -18.14 -7.95
N GLY A 246 2.48 -19.32 -8.31
CA GLY A 246 3.10 -20.30 -9.17
C GLY A 246 4.50 -20.66 -8.68
N ASP A 247 5.49 -20.57 -9.57
CA ASP A 247 6.91 -20.72 -9.21
C ASP A 247 7.47 -19.49 -8.47
N VAL A 248 6.66 -18.48 -8.22
CA VAL A 248 7.08 -17.27 -7.51
C VAL A 248 7.21 -17.59 -6.03
N ASN A 249 8.40 -17.36 -5.51
CA ASN A 249 8.70 -17.55 -4.11
C ASN A 249 7.84 -16.59 -3.25
N ARG A 250 7.03 -17.12 -2.33
CA ARG A 250 6.21 -16.34 -1.38
C ARG A 250 7.06 -15.35 -0.57
N TYR A 251 8.30 -15.70 -0.28
CA TYR A 251 9.26 -14.83 0.39
C TYR A 251 9.64 -13.62 -0.47
N GLN A 252 9.85 -13.84 -1.78
CA GLN A 252 10.16 -12.76 -2.72
C GLN A 252 9.00 -11.78 -2.84
N PHE A 253 7.77 -12.26 -2.88
CA PHE A 253 6.58 -11.42 -2.88
C PHE A 253 6.49 -10.59 -1.59
N TYR A 254 6.64 -11.22 -0.43
CA TYR A 254 6.64 -10.52 0.85
C TYR A 254 7.72 -9.43 0.92
N ASP A 255 8.95 -9.75 0.52
CA ASP A 255 10.06 -8.79 0.53
C ASP A 255 9.82 -7.62 -0.43
N HIS A 256 9.29 -7.89 -1.62
CA HIS A 256 8.96 -6.87 -2.61
C HIS A 256 7.85 -5.93 -2.11
N MET A 257 6.84 -6.48 -1.45
CA MET A 257 5.71 -5.72 -0.93
C MET A 257 6.09 -4.78 0.23
N LYS A 258 7.21 -5.00 0.92
CA LYS A 258 7.65 -4.16 2.05
C LYS A 258 7.72 -2.67 1.70
N ALA A 259 8.18 -2.34 0.49
CA ALA A 259 8.28 -0.96 0.02
C ALA A 259 6.90 -0.30 -0.21
N TYR A 260 5.87 -1.10 -0.48
CA TYR A 260 4.52 -0.61 -0.77
C TYR A 260 3.62 -0.62 0.46
N THR A 261 3.88 -1.49 1.43
CA THR A 261 3.05 -1.62 2.64
C THR A 261 3.39 -0.62 3.73
N ALA A 262 4.61 -0.07 3.75
CA ALA A 262 5.03 0.89 4.78
C ALA A 262 5.99 1.95 4.21
N ALA A 263 6.12 3.07 4.91
CA ALA A 263 7.19 4.05 4.71
C ALA A 263 8.24 3.91 5.84
N PRO A 264 9.53 4.22 5.58
CA PRO A 264 10.11 4.56 4.29
C PRO A 264 10.13 3.40 3.30
N PRO A 265 10.24 3.64 1.97
CA PRO A 265 10.52 4.94 1.33
C PRO A 265 9.28 5.85 1.24
N ASP A 266 9.49 7.17 1.36
CA ASP A 266 8.42 8.17 1.27
C ASP A 266 8.01 8.49 -0.17
N VAL A 267 8.89 8.16 -1.12
CA VAL A 267 8.69 8.36 -2.56
C VAL A 267 8.96 7.06 -3.28
N LEU A 268 8.11 6.75 -4.26
CA LEU A 268 8.24 5.58 -5.12
C LEU A 268 8.53 6.02 -6.55
N ARG A 269 9.38 5.23 -7.23
CA ARG A 269 9.65 5.38 -8.66
C ARG A 269 8.63 4.58 -9.45
N VAL A 270 7.97 5.24 -10.39
CA VAL A 270 7.00 4.63 -11.30
C VAL A 270 7.62 4.48 -12.68
N ASP A 271 7.60 3.24 -13.20
CA ASP A 271 7.99 2.86 -14.56
C ASP A 271 6.74 2.40 -15.30
N GLU A 272 6.41 3.09 -16.39
CA GLU A 272 5.28 2.77 -17.26
C GLU A 272 5.75 2.66 -18.70
N LYS A 273 5.12 1.76 -19.45
CA LYS A 273 5.48 1.54 -20.85
C LYS A 273 5.33 2.85 -21.66
N HIS A 274 6.38 3.21 -22.39
CA HIS A 274 6.45 4.41 -23.24
C HIS A 274 6.44 5.75 -22.51
N LEU A 275 6.52 5.77 -21.18
CA LEU A 275 6.69 6.99 -20.40
C LEU A 275 8.08 7.04 -19.77
N ARG A 276 8.58 8.26 -19.53
CA ARG A 276 9.76 8.43 -18.67
C ARG A 276 9.39 8.07 -17.25
N GLU A 277 10.31 7.39 -16.57
CA GLU A 277 10.19 7.13 -15.14
C GLU A 277 9.94 8.45 -14.39
N HIS A 278 9.04 8.39 -13.43
CA HIS A 278 8.70 9.55 -12.60
C HIS A 278 8.47 9.12 -11.15
N TYR A 279 8.46 10.10 -10.27
CA TYR A 279 8.32 9.86 -8.83
C TYR A 279 6.93 10.21 -8.35
N VAL A 280 6.43 9.41 -7.41
CA VAL A 280 5.14 9.62 -6.73
C VAL A 280 5.31 9.48 -5.22
N LEU A 281 4.46 10.13 -4.44
CA LEU A 281 4.44 9.95 -2.99
C LEU A 281 4.00 8.51 -2.64
N ASN A 282 4.67 7.89 -1.67
CA ASN A 282 4.27 6.58 -1.14
C ASN A 282 3.08 6.72 -0.19
N CYS A 283 1.90 6.88 -0.74
CA CYS A 283 0.64 6.94 0.01
C CYS A 283 -0.31 5.79 -0.32
N VAL A 284 0.12 4.83 -1.15
CA VAL A 284 -0.70 3.67 -1.52
C VAL A 284 -1.07 2.83 -0.30
N GLY A 285 -2.37 2.56 -0.12
CA GLY A 285 -2.87 1.57 0.83
C GLY A 285 -2.99 0.22 0.13
N VAL A 286 -2.48 -0.84 0.75
CA VAL A 286 -2.49 -2.18 0.16
C VAL A 286 -3.56 -3.06 0.81
N VAL A 287 -4.37 -3.72 -0.02
CA VAL A 287 -5.32 -4.76 0.38
C VAL A 287 -4.93 -6.04 -0.35
N ILE A 288 -4.73 -7.12 0.37
CA ILE A 288 -4.46 -8.46 -0.19
C ILE A 288 -5.68 -9.32 0.08
N THR A 289 -6.26 -9.92 -0.97
CA THR A 289 -7.35 -10.89 -0.81
C THR A 289 -6.83 -12.29 -1.05
N THR A 290 -7.21 -13.24 -0.17
CA THR A 290 -6.81 -14.65 -0.30
C THR A 290 -7.93 -15.57 0.15
N ASN A 291 -7.95 -16.79 -0.42
CA ASN A 291 -8.85 -17.87 -0.01
C ASN A 291 -8.14 -18.97 0.79
N TYR A 292 -6.84 -18.82 1.03
CA TYR A 292 -5.98 -19.89 1.57
C TYR A 292 -5.09 -19.35 2.70
N LYS A 293 -5.14 -20.01 3.88
CA LYS A 293 -4.26 -19.70 5.01
C LYS A 293 -2.84 -20.21 4.77
N ALA A 294 -2.69 -21.46 4.35
CA ALA A 294 -1.40 -22.12 4.23
C ALA A 294 -0.62 -21.71 2.96
N ASP A 295 -1.31 -21.63 1.80
CA ASP A 295 -0.69 -21.45 0.49
C ASP A 295 -0.82 -20.03 -0.07
N GLY A 296 -1.39 -19.11 0.70
CA GLY A 296 -1.66 -17.74 0.27
C GLY A 296 -0.43 -16.85 0.33
N ILE A 297 -0.16 -16.29 1.49
CA ILE A 297 0.93 -15.35 1.73
C ILE A 297 1.88 -15.87 2.80
N TYR A 298 3.15 -15.47 2.72
CA TYR A 298 4.11 -15.69 3.80
C TYR A 298 4.08 -14.52 4.76
N LEU A 299 4.00 -14.81 6.07
CA LEU A 299 4.15 -13.82 7.15
C LEU A 299 5.09 -14.39 8.22
N PRO A 300 6.18 -13.70 8.56
CA PRO A 300 7.01 -14.08 9.70
C PRO A 300 6.36 -13.66 11.02
N ALA A 301 6.73 -14.32 12.11
CA ALA A 301 6.16 -14.07 13.44
C ALA A 301 6.37 -12.63 13.95
N ASP A 302 7.45 -11.97 13.52
CA ASP A 302 7.78 -10.59 13.86
C ASP A 302 7.20 -9.55 12.87
N ASP A 303 6.36 -9.98 11.90
CA ASP A 303 5.73 -9.04 10.97
C ASP A 303 4.95 -7.95 11.69
N ARG A 304 5.09 -6.73 11.22
CA ARG A 304 4.44 -5.52 11.74
C ARG A 304 3.72 -4.71 10.66
N ARG A 305 3.53 -5.32 9.48
CA ARG A 305 3.02 -4.64 8.28
C ARG A 305 1.74 -5.23 7.72
N HIS A 306 1.15 -6.22 8.37
CA HIS A 306 -0.07 -6.85 7.89
C HIS A 306 -1.08 -7.03 9.01
N LEU A 307 -2.29 -6.50 8.83
CA LEU A 307 -3.47 -6.93 9.59
C LEU A 307 -4.11 -8.09 8.84
N VAL A 308 -4.32 -9.20 9.50
CA VAL A 308 -5.03 -10.35 8.93
C VAL A 308 -6.43 -10.41 9.51
N ALA A 309 -7.45 -10.08 8.71
CA ALA A 309 -8.85 -10.32 9.03
C ALA A 309 -9.33 -11.56 8.25
N TRP A 310 -9.76 -12.57 8.96
CA TRP A 310 -10.14 -13.84 8.35
C TRP A 310 -11.59 -14.18 8.64
N SER A 311 -12.30 -14.65 7.60
CA SER A 311 -13.66 -15.12 7.72
C SER A 311 -13.71 -16.64 7.69
N ASP A 312 -14.28 -17.24 8.74
CA ASP A 312 -14.57 -18.67 8.77
C ASP A 312 -15.97 -19.00 8.17
N ARG A 313 -16.65 -18.00 7.60
CA ARG A 313 -17.92 -18.18 6.92
C ARG A 313 -17.76 -18.94 5.62
N SER A 314 -18.79 -19.69 5.29
CA SER A 314 -18.94 -20.37 3.99
C SER A 314 -19.99 -19.67 3.12
N LYS A 315 -20.08 -20.04 1.85
CA LYS A 315 -21.12 -19.54 0.95
C LYS A 315 -22.54 -19.89 1.44
N ASP A 316 -22.67 -20.98 2.21
CA ASP A 316 -23.96 -21.46 2.71
C ASP A 316 -24.49 -20.60 3.88
N ASP A 317 -23.63 -19.77 4.47
CA ASP A 317 -24.03 -18.76 5.46
C ASP A 317 -24.77 -17.57 4.83
N PHE A 318 -24.79 -17.47 3.50
CA PHE A 318 -25.37 -16.35 2.74
C PHE A 318 -26.33 -16.87 1.68
N ASP A 319 -27.62 -16.80 1.95
CA ASP A 319 -28.65 -17.24 1.02
C ASP A 319 -28.84 -16.26 -0.17
N ALA A 320 -29.59 -16.68 -1.16
CA ALA A 320 -29.91 -15.86 -2.33
C ALA A 320 -30.69 -14.58 -1.97
N ALA A 321 -31.50 -14.62 -0.93
CA ALA A 321 -32.28 -13.47 -0.47
C ALA A 321 -31.34 -12.40 0.14
N TYR A 322 -30.33 -12.82 0.89
CA TYR A 322 -29.30 -11.94 1.42
C TYR A 322 -28.59 -11.16 0.29
N TRP A 323 -28.09 -11.87 -0.72
CA TRP A 323 -27.41 -11.24 -1.85
C TRP A 323 -28.32 -10.32 -2.66
N THR A 324 -29.53 -10.76 -2.95
CA THR A 324 -30.52 -9.96 -3.67
C THR A 324 -30.80 -8.65 -2.92
N THR A 325 -30.95 -8.73 -1.61
CA THR A 325 -31.23 -7.57 -0.76
C THR A 325 -30.05 -6.60 -0.73
N LEU A 326 -28.82 -7.11 -0.55
CA LEU A 326 -27.59 -6.30 -0.50
C LEU A 326 -27.33 -5.61 -1.85
N TRP A 327 -27.39 -6.34 -2.96
CA TRP A 327 -27.19 -5.77 -4.30
C TRP A 327 -28.29 -4.80 -4.73
N THR A 328 -29.54 -5.04 -4.30
CA THR A 328 -30.62 -4.08 -4.53
C THR A 328 -30.38 -2.79 -3.77
N TRP A 329 -29.90 -2.89 -2.54
CA TRP A 329 -29.55 -1.72 -1.75
C TRP A 329 -28.39 -0.93 -2.37
N PHE A 330 -27.33 -1.58 -2.87
CA PHE A 330 -26.25 -0.90 -3.61
C PHE A 330 -26.80 -0.16 -4.83
N ARG A 331 -27.59 -0.81 -5.66
CA ARG A 331 -28.21 -0.20 -6.86
C ARG A 331 -29.10 1.01 -6.53
N ASN A 332 -29.64 1.07 -5.35
CA ASN A 332 -30.47 2.18 -4.86
C ASN A 332 -29.66 3.25 -4.10
N GLY A 333 -28.34 3.33 -4.32
CA GLY A 333 -27.49 4.36 -3.76
C GLY A 333 -26.79 3.97 -2.45
N GLY A 334 -26.74 2.68 -2.12
CA GLY A 334 -26.00 2.18 -0.96
C GLY A 334 -24.54 2.61 -0.93
N ASP A 335 -23.90 2.67 -2.09
CA ASP A 335 -22.50 3.13 -2.23
C ASP A 335 -22.30 4.55 -1.69
N ARG A 336 -23.26 5.45 -1.92
CA ARG A 336 -23.24 6.84 -1.42
C ARG A 336 -23.32 6.87 0.10
N HIS A 337 -24.13 5.99 0.69
CA HIS A 337 -24.30 5.89 2.15
C HIS A 337 -22.98 5.40 2.81
N VAL A 338 -22.33 4.40 2.20
CA VAL A 338 -21.02 3.92 2.65
C VAL A 338 -19.96 5.01 2.51
N ALA A 339 -19.91 5.71 1.38
CA ALA A 339 -18.98 6.81 1.18
C ALA A 339 -19.16 7.91 2.23
N ALA A 340 -20.40 8.28 2.55
CA ALA A 340 -20.72 9.26 3.59
C ALA A 340 -20.32 8.75 4.99
N TYR A 341 -20.53 7.45 5.27
CA TYR A 341 -20.09 6.84 6.53
C TYR A 341 -18.58 6.87 6.68
N LEU A 342 -17.84 6.41 5.67
CA LEU A 342 -16.38 6.39 5.68
C LEU A 342 -15.78 7.81 5.79
N ALA A 343 -16.39 8.78 5.11
CA ALA A 343 -15.97 10.18 5.19
C ALA A 343 -16.21 10.83 6.56
N GLY A 344 -17.18 10.34 7.33
CA GLY A 344 -17.54 10.90 8.64
C GLY A 344 -17.11 10.06 9.85
N LEU A 345 -16.49 8.90 9.64
CA LEU A 345 -16.04 8.03 10.75
C LEU A 345 -14.93 8.71 11.56
N ASP A 346 -15.06 8.70 12.88
CA ASP A 346 -14.02 9.22 13.78
C ASP A 346 -12.76 8.31 13.71
N LEU A 347 -11.65 8.94 13.39
CA LEU A 347 -10.32 8.29 13.28
C LEU A 347 -9.40 8.64 14.46
N SER A 348 -9.90 9.21 15.53
CA SER A 348 -9.07 9.64 16.67
C SER A 348 -8.32 8.48 17.35
N SER A 349 -8.87 7.27 17.29
CA SER A 349 -8.27 6.04 17.81
C SER A 349 -7.41 5.28 16.81
N PHE A 350 -7.34 5.71 15.54
CA PHE A 350 -6.59 5.02 14.50
C PHE A 350 -5.25 5.71 14.23
N ASP A 351 -4.16 5.06 14.63
CA ASP A 351 -2.80 5.49 14.27
C ASP A 351 -2.34 4.77 13.00
N PRO A 352 -2.23 5.47 11.85
CA PRO A 352 -1.81 4.87 10.59
C PRO A 352 -0.34 4.40 10.60
N LYS A 353 0.47 4.84 11.56
CA LYS A 353 1.89 4.51 11.67
C LYS A 353 2.16 3.38 12.65
N ALA A 354 1.23 3.10 13.55
CA ALA A 354 1.35 2.01 14.50
C ALA A 354 1.34 0.63 13.80
N PRO A 355 2.06 -0.36 14.34
CA PRO A 355 1.88 -1.74 13.93
C PRO A 355 0.43 -2.19 14.18
N PRO A 356 -0.18 -2.94 13.25
CA PRO A 356 -1.53 -3.45 13.45
C PRO A 356 -1.55 -4.54 14.55
N PRO A 357 -2.71 -4.80 15.17
CA PRO A 357 -2.86 -5.90 16.08
C PRO A 357 -2.62 -7.25 15.37
N LYS A 358 -2.00 -8.20 16.07
CA LYS A 358 -1.83 -9.57 15.60
C LYS A 358 -3.05 -10.39 15.97
N THR A 359 -3.88 -10.70 15.01
CA THR A 359 -5.11 -11.48 15.18
C THR A 359 -4.81 -12.98 15.35
N ALA A 360 -5.79 -13.76 15.75
CA ALA A 360 -5.67 -15.23 15.76
C ALA A 360 -5.33 -15.75 14.36
N ALA A 361 -5.98 -15.22 13.32
CA ALA A 361 -5.73 -15.59 11.93
C ALA A 361 -4.31 -15.25 11.45
N PHE A 362 -3.70 -14.18 11.98
CA PHE A 362 -2.29 -13.89 11.74
C PHE A 362 -1.40 -15.04 12.19
N TRP A 363 -1.62 -15.53 13.41
CA TRP A 363 -0.85 -16.64 13.96
C TRP A 363 -1.11 -17.96 13.23
N ASP A 364 -2.36 -18.22 12.83
CA ASP A 364 -2.68 -19.39 11.98
C ASP A 364 -1.88 -19.40 10.68
N ILE A 365 -1.71 -18.23 10.04
CA ILE A 365 -0.89 -18.11 8.82
C ILE A 365 0.59 -18.33 9.15
N VAL A 366 1.11 -17.75 10.23
CA VAL A 366 2.49 -17.95 10.66
C VAL A 366 2.77 -19.42 10.88
N ASP A 367 1.90 -20.10 11.61
CA ASP A 367 2.04 -21.53 11.94
C ASP A 367 1.91 -22.42 10.69
N ALA A 368 0.96 -22.12 9.79
CA ALA A 368 0.80 -22.83 8.53
C ALA A 368 2.00 -22.62 7.55
N ASN A 369 2.73 -21.53 7.70
CA ASN A 369 3.92 -21.23 6.89
C ASN A 369 5.23 -21.75 7.47
N ARG A 370 5.21 -22.39 8.65
CA ARG A 370 6.38 -23.10 9.13
C ARG A 370 6.75 -24.19 8.14
N ALA A 371 8.01 -24.19 7.71
CA ALA A 371 8.47 -25.27 6.86
C ALA A 371 8.39 -26.59 7.64
N PRO A 372 8.09 -27.71 7.02
CA PRO A 372 8.09 -29.02 7.68
C PRO A 372 9.35 -29.23 8.53
N GLU A 373 10.50 -28.80 8.01
CA GLU A 373 11.78 -28.90 8.68
C GLU A 373 11.88 -28.06 9.97
N ASP A 374 11.15 -26.94 10.07
CA ASP A 374 11.09 -26.11 11.28
C ASP A 374 10.25 -26.80 12.35
N SER A 375 9.14 -27.43 11.97
CA SER A 375 8.30 -28.21 12.87
C SER A 375 9.06 -29.42 13.41
N GLU A 376 9.71 -30.17 12.52
CA GLU A 376 10.53 -31.33 12.89
C GLU A 376 11.74 -30.96 13.77
N LEU A 377 12.33 -29.77 13.54
CA LEU A 377 13.38 -29.23 14.42
C LEU A 377 12.82 -28.85 15.78
N ALA A 378 11.64 -28.22 15.84
CA ALA A 378 10.98 -27.87 17.10
C ALA A 378 10.61 -29.11 17.90
N ASP A 379 10.03 -30.14 17.26
CA ASP A 379 9.70 -31.41 17.89
C ASP A 379 10.95 -32.08 18.49
N ALA A 380 12.07 -32.09 17.73
CA ALA A 380 13.33 -32.63 18.24
C ALA A 380 13.91 -31.82 19.41
N LEU A 381 13.71 -30.50 19.45
CA LEU A 381 14.10 -29.67 20.58
C LEU A 381 13.22 -29.93 21.80
N ASP A 382 11.92 -30.17 21.60
CA ASP A 382 10.98 -30.57 22.66
C ASP A 382 11.34 -31.95 23.25
N GLU A 383 11.67 -32.93 22.42
CA GLU A 383 12.17 -34.24 22.86
C GLU A 383 13.47 -34.15 23.67
N LEU A 384 14.31 -33.16 23.35
CA LEU A 384 15.49 -32.81 24.13
C LEU A 384 15.18 -32.03 25.42
N ALA A 385 13.89 -31.85 25.74
CA ALA A 385 13.41 -31.04 26.85
C ALA A 385 13.82 -29.55 26.76
N ASN A 386 13.88 -28.99 25.56
CA ASN A 386 14.20 -27.60 25.29
C ASN A 386 15.45 -27.10 26.03
N PRO A 387 16.63 -27.67 25.78
CA PRO A 387 17.84 -27.36 26.55
C PRO A 387 18.26 -25.90 26.35
N ASP A 388 18.95 -25.31 27.35
CA ASP A 388 19.47 -23.95 27.23
C ASP A 388 20.48 -23.78 26.11
N ALA A 389 21.21 -24.86 25.77
CA ALA A 389 22.09 -24.90 24.59
C ALA A 389 22.07 -26.30 23.96
N THR A 390 22.19 -26.34 22.63
CA THR A 390 22.21 -27.56 21.83
C THR A 390 23.12 -27.43 20.61
N THR A 391 23.29 -28.54 19.86
CA THR A 391 24.01 -28.57 18.58
C THR A 391 23.22 -29.34 17.55
N LEU A 392 23.54 -29.10 16.26
CA LEU A 392 22.95 -29.88 15.19
C LEU A 392 23.16 -31.39 15.37
N THR A 393 24.30 -31.82 15.93
CA THR A 393 24.60 -33.23 16.15
C THR A 393 23.66 -33.86 17.17
N LEU A 394 23.30 -33.15 18.23
CA LEU A 394 22.34 -33.61 19.23
C LEU A 394 20.93 -33.71 18.66
N VAL A 395 20.50 -32.66 17.97
CA VAL A 395 19.20 -32.64 17.30
C VAL A 395 19.09 -33.75 16.23
N ALA A 396 20.16 -34.00 15.48
CA ALA A 396 20.17 -35.03 14.44
C ALA A 396 19.93 -36.45 14.97
N ILE A 397 20.09 -36.70 16.27
CA ILE A 397 19.77 -37.99 16.89
C ILE A 397 18.25 -38.23 16.91
N HIS A 398 17.48 -37.19 17.18
CA HIS A 398 16.01 -37.22 17.25
C HIS A 398 15.31 -37.01 15.90
N THR A 399 16.04 -36.56 14.88
CA THR A 399 15.49 -36.32 13.54
C THR A 399 15.87 -37.37 12.51
N LYS A 400 16.38 -38.53 12.92
CA LYS A 400 16.99 -39.54 11.98
C LYS A 400 16.08 -39.99 10.83
N ASP A 401 14.79 -40.08 11.10
CA ASP A 401 13.79 -40.57 10.14
C ASP A 401 12.88 -39.44 9.63
N SER A 402 13.29 -38.17 9.79
CA SER A 402 12.53 -37.00 9.42
C SER A 402 13.03 -36.32 8.15
N GLY A 403 12.19 -35.50 7.53
CA GLY A 403 12.52 -34.67 6.38
C GLY A 403 13.63 -33.67 6.71
N PHE A 404 13.72 -33.18 7.94
CA PHE A 404 14.79 -32.29 8.42
C PHE A 404 16.17 -32.97 8.30
N HIS A 405 16.28 -34.26 8.63
CA HIS A 405 17.52 -35.00 8.51
C HIS A 405 18.03 -35.06 7.05
N ASP A 406 17.14 -35.33 6.12
CA ASP A 406 17.48 -35.35 4.69
C ASP A 406 17.76 -33.96 4.15
N TRP A 407 17.02 -32.97 4.60
CA TRP A 407 17.22 -31.57 4.27
C TRP A 407 18.61 -31.06 4.71
N VAL A 408 19.06 -31.42 5.92
CA VAL A 408 20.39 -31.04 6.45
C VAL A 408 21.54 -31.70 5.71
N LYS A 409 21.34 -32.88 5.14
CA LYS A 409 22.36 -33.59 4.32
C LYS A 409 22.68 -32.83 3.03
N ASP A 410 21.71 -32.10 2.47
CA ASP A 410 21.97 -31.27 1.29
C ASP A 410 22.82 -30.05 1.68
N ARG A 411 24.00 -30.00 1.05
CA ARG A 411 25.02 -28.97 1.31
C ARG A 411 24.49 -27.54 1.04
N LYS A 412 23.51 -27.38 0.17
CA LYS A 412 22.87 -26.10 -0.15
C LYS A 412 22.13 -25.52 1.07
N ASN A 413 21.54 -26.37 1.89
CA ASN A 413 20.69 -25.99 3.00
C ASN A 413 21.46 -25.59 4.27
N ARG A 414 22.76 -25.92 4.34
CA ARG A 414 23.61 -25.63 5.50
C ARG A 414 23.70 -24.14 5.86
N ARG A 415 23.55 -23.27 4.86
CA ARG A 415 23.55 -21.81 5.09
C ARG A 415 22.27 -21.31 5.76
N ALA A 416 21.17 -22.05 5.63
CA ALA A 416 19.88 -21.72 6.23
C ALA A 416 19.70 -22.29 7.66
N LEU A 417 20.59 -23.16 8.10
CA LEU A 417 20.54 -23.77 9.44
C LEU A 417 20.43 -22.75 10.58
N PRO A 418 21.26 -21.71 10.66
CA PRO A 418 21.14 -20.73 11.72
C PRO A 418 19.75 -20.11 11.77
N HIS A 419 19.19 -19.77 10.61
CA HIS A 419 17.84 -19.21 10.50
C HIS A 419 16.75 -20.19 10.97
N ARG A 420 16.90 -21.51 10.66
CA ARG A 420 15.96 -22.53 11.16
C ARG A 420 15.97 -22.62 12.69
N PHE A 421 17.16 -22.59 13.29
CA PHE A 421 17.29 -22.55 14.76
C PHE A 421 16.70 -21.26 15.35
N GLU A 422 16.91 -20.11 14.69
CA GLU A 422 16.32 -18.82 15.10
C GLU A 422 14.78 -18.88 15.10
N GLN A 423 14.16 -19.52 14.10
CA GLN A 423 12.70 -19.73 14.06
C GLN A 423 12.19 -20.60 15.23
N CYS A 424 13.05 -21.44 15.80
CA CYS A 424 12.76 -22.25 16.98
C CYS A 424 13.22 -21.58 18.28
N GLY A 425 13.60 -20.30 18.27
CA GLY A 425 14.03 -19.54 19.46
C GLY A 425 15.47 -19.82 19.91
N TYR A 426 16.34 -20.28 19.01
CA TYR A 426 17.75 -20.57 19.32
C TYR A 426 18.69 -19.79 18.41
N VAL A 427 19.66 -19.10 18.98
CA VAL A 427 20.65 -18.29 18.25
C VAL A 427 22.05 -18.90 18.36
N PRO A 428 22.90 -18.73 17.33
CA PRO A 428 24.26 -19.24 17.37
C PRO A 428 25.10 -18.50 18.42
N VAL A 429 25.88 -19.26 19.19
CA VAL A 429 26.80 -18.72 20.21
C VAL A 429 28.21 -18.87 19.70
N ARG A 430 28.89 -17.74 19.54
CA ARG A 430 30.29 -17.69 19.10
C ARG A 430 31.22 -18.04 20.27
N ASN A 431 32.25 -18.84 19.98
CA ASN A 431 33.33 -19.09 20.91
C ASN A 431 34.44 -18.03 20.74
N ASP A 432 34.54 -17.09 21.68
CA ASP A 432 35.49 -15.99 21.62
C ASP A 432 36.97 -16.43 21.80
N THR A 433 37.20 -17.67 22.27
CA THR A 433 38.55 -18.22 22.44
C THR A 433 39.06 -18.96 21.22
N ALA A 434 38.22 -19.14 20.18
CA ALA A 434 38.56 -19.84 18.94
C ALA A 434 38.53 -18.87 17.76
N ASN A 435 39.53 -18.87 16.89
CA ASN A 435 39.63 -17.97 15.72
C ASN A 435 38.43 -18.12 14.75
N ASP A 436 37.90 -19.36 14.61
CA ASP A 436 36.76 -19.67 13.74
C ASP A 436 35.40 -19.48 14.45
N GLY A 437 35.40 -19.16 15.76
CA GLY A 437 34.19 -18.99 16.56
C GLY A 437 33.45 -20.30 16.88
N LEU A 438 34.01 -21.47 16.54
CA LEU A 438 33.37 -22.76 16.74
C LEU A 438 33.75 -23.38 18.09
N TRP A 439 32.86 -24.21 18.59
CA TRP A 439 33.04 -24.97 19.84
C TRP A 439 33.52 -26.40 19.51
N ARG A 440 34.28 -26.97 20.40
CA ARG A 440 34.77 -28.35 20.27
C ARG A 440 34.01 -29.27 21.18
N ILE A 441 33.18 -30.17 20.64
CA ILE A 441 32.37 -31.13 21.38
C ILE A 441 32.69 -32.53 20.84
N ASN A 442 33.08 -33.45 21.70
CA ASN A 442 33.46 -34.81 21.35
C ASN A 442 34.47 -34.86 20.16
N GLY A 443 35.48 -33.97 20.20
CA GLY A 443 36.53 -33.87 19.18
C GLY A 443 36.13 -33.17 17.86
N ARG A 444 34.87 -32.86 17.66
CA ARG A 444 34.34 -32.19 16.45
C ARG A 444 34.09 -30.69 16.66
N ARG A 445 34.47 -29.88 15.69
CA ARG A 445 34.15 -28.43 15.67
C ARG A 445 32.73 -28.26 15.13
N GLN A 446 31.90 -27.52 15.87
CA GLN A 446 30.51 -27.25 15.53
C GLN A 446 29.98 -25.95 16.14
N VAL A 447 28.88 -25.46 15.61
CA VAL A 447 28.14 -24.32 16.16
C VAL A 447 27.33 -24.83 17.35
N ILE A 448 27.32 -24.08 18.43
CA ILE A 448 26.33 -24.24 19.52
C ILE A 448 25.24 -23.21 19.32
N TYR A 449 24.01 -23.60 19.48
CA TYR A 449 22.82 -22.77 19.51
C TYR A 449 22.29 -22.73 20.92
N ALA A 450 21.96 -21.53 21.44
CA ALA A 450 21.35 -21.33 22.75
C ALA A 450 20.08 -20.52 22.65
N LYS A 451 19.17 -20.68 23.61
CA LYS A 451 17.90 -19.96 23.66
C LYS A 451 18.12 -18.47 23.54
N ASP A 452 17.34 -17.82 22.68
CA ASP A 452 17.36 -16.37 22.47
C ASP A 452 16.82 -15.59 23.68
N SER A 453 15.98 -16.21 24.50
CA SER A 453 15.45 -15.68 25.75
C SER A 453 16.51 -15.51 26.87
N LEU A 454 17.67 -16.15 26.72
CA LEU A 454 18.77 -16.05 27.68
C LEU A 454 19.62 -14.78 27.44
N SER A 455 20.18 -14.21 28.51
CA SER A 455 21.18 -13.15 28.35
C SER A 455 22.43 -13.66 27.61
N VAL A 456 23.22 -12.77 27.01
CA VAL A 456 24.45 -13.14 26.30
C VAL A 456 25.42 -13.93 27.22
N ALA A 457 25.53 -13.50 28.48
CA ALA A 457 26.39 -14.17 29.45
C ALA A 457 25.88 -15.61 29.79
N ASP A 458 24.57 -15.78 29.89
CA ASP A 458 23.96 -17.09 30.17
C ASP A 458 24.07 -18.03 28.96
N ARG A 459 23.93 -17.51 27.72
CA ARG A 459 24.18 -18.29 26.51
C ARG A 459 25.59 -18.84 26.42
N ILE A 460 26.60 -18.00 26.77
CA ILE A 460 28.00 -18.42 26.78
C ILE A 460 28.23 -19.47 27.89
N ARG A 461 27.61 -19.29 29.08
CA ARG A 461 27.68 -20.27 30.15
C ARG A 461 27.07 -21.62 29.74
N ALA A 462 25.86 -21.63 29.17
CA ALA A 462 25.20 -22.84 28.68
C ALA A 462 26.01 -23.54 27.61
N ALA A 463 26.64 -22.77 26.69
CA ALA A 463 27.51 -23.33 25.68
C ALA A 463 28.76 -23.99 26.26
N ARG A 464 29.37 -23.41 27.30
CA ARG A 464 30.53 -24.01 28.03
C ARG A 464 30.14 -25.27 28.80
N GLU A 465 28.98 -25.27 29.45
CA GLU A 465 28.47 -26.47 30.15
C GLU A 465 28.24 -27.62 29.16
N LEU A 466 27.72 -27.33 27.98
CA LEU A 466 27.52 -28.34 26.94
C LEU A 466 28.84 -28.90 26.38
N THR A 467 29.94 -28.13 26.40
CA THR A 467 31.26 -28.64 25.98
C THR A 467 31.95 -29.51 27.01
N ASN A 468 31.55 -29.41 28.28
CA ASN A 468 32.14 -30.17 29.40
C ASN A 468 31.39 -31.49 29.68
N ARG A 469 30.31 -31.75 29.00
CA ARG A 469 29.56 -33.02 29.03
C ARG A 469 30.09 -33.99 27.99
#